data_0c863c54eb0b08e86c974f4b86d2f72b
#
_entry.id   0c863c54eb0b08e86c974f4b86d2f72b
#
_cell.length_a   1.000
_cell.length_b   1.000
_cell.length_c   1.000
_cell.angle_alpha   90.00
_cell.angle_beta   90.00
_cell.angle_gamma   90.00
#
_symmetry.space_group_name_H-M   'P 1'
#
loop_
_entity.id
_entity.type
_entity.pdbx_description
1 polymer ?
#
loop_
_entity_poly.entity_id
_entity_poly.type
_entity_poly.pdbx_seq_one_letter_code
_entity_poly.pdbx_strand_id
1 'polypeptide(L)'
;MPVNHYFSGGKGIGNAAEKRLHEDIIVEGLKIYGQDVYYLPRTLVNKDLILGEDVSSRFDDSYLIEMYFENNTGFAGEQEIISKFGLEIRDDTSLMVSKRSWKNLVGNKATQVGSSLSVTGRPNEGDIIYVPLMKSFFEILFV
;
A
#
# COMPACT_ATOMS: atom_id res chain seq x y z
N MET A 1 -1.55 32.76 24.94
CA MET A 1 -0.77 32.01 25.96
C MET A 1 0.30 31.23 25.22
N PRO A 2 1.56 31.31 25.63
CA PRO A 2 2.56 30.45 25.07
C PRO A 2 2.27 29.01 25.50
N VAL A 3 2.06 28.17 24.55
CA VAL A 3 1.99 26.72 24.74
C VAL A 3 3.36 26.28 25.27
N ASN A 4 3.40 25.27 26.12
CA ASN A 4 4.63 24.80 26.74
C ASN A 4 5.71 24.60 25.69
N HIS A 5 6.79 25.32 25.80
CA HIS A 5 7.93 25.34 24.88
C HIS A 5 8.56 23.96 24.66
N TYR A 6 8.45 23.07 25.63
CA TYR A 6 9.01 21.70 25.54
C TYR A 6 8.12 20.72 24.77
N PHE A 7 6.81 20.97 24.70
CA PHE A 7 5.85 20.06 24.08
C PHE A 7 5.25 20.56 22.77
N SER A 8 5.39 21.85 22.50
CA SER A 8 4.94 22.40 21.22
C SER A 8 6.04 23.30 20.70
N GLY A 9 6.64 22.93 19.63
CA GLY A 9 7.64 23.74 18.94
C GLY A 9 7.06 25.06 18.47
N GLY A 10 6.97 26.04 19.34
CA GLY A 10 6.53 27.42 19.19
C GLY A 10 5.71 27.71 17.92
N LYS A 11 4.49 28.15 18.07
CA LYS A 11 3.48 28.52 17.05
C LYS A 11 2.46 27.44 16.67
N GLY A 12 2.18 26.46 17.52
CA GLY A 12 1.04 25.54 17.33
C GLY A 12 1.21 24.45 16.27
N ILE A 13 2.42 24.27 15.76
CA ILE A 13 2.71 23.31 14.68
C ILE A 13 3.39 22.03 15.19
N GLY A 14 3.47 21.83 16.50
CA GLY A 14 4.15 20.66 17.07
C GLY A 14 5.66 20.65 16.83
N ASN A 15 6.37 19.80 17.54
CA ASN A 15 7.82 19.65 17.38
C ASN A 15 8.10 18.68 16.20
N ALA A 16 8.76 19.16 15.16
CA ALA A 16 9.11 18.34 13.99
C ALA A 16 10.01 17.14 14.34
N ALA A 17 10.84 17.27 15.38
CA ALA A 17 11.68 16.17 15.86
C ALA A 17 10.86 15.11 16.57
N GLU A 18 9.87 15.49 17.38
CA GLU A 18 8.96 14.58 18.03
C GLU A 18 8.09 13.81 17.03
N LYS A 19 7.58 14.51 16.02
CA LYS A 19 6.85 13.87 14.93
C LYS A 19 7.71 12.82 14.20
N ARG A 20 8.96 13.15 13.89
CA ARG A 20 9.89 12.20 13.27
C ARG A 20 10.17 11.00 14.16
N LEU A 21 10.31 11.20 15.46
CA LEU A 21 10.49 10.10 16.41
C LEU A 21 9.30 9.14 16.38
N HIS A 22 8.07 9.66 16.41
CA HIS A 22 6.88 8.83 16.28
C HIS A 22 6.80 8.08 14.95
N GLU A 23 7.13 8.75 13.85
CA GLU A 23 7.19 8.10 12.53
C GLU A 23 8.26 6.99 12.52
N ASP A 24 9.42 7.20 13.11
CA ASP A 24 10.49 6.21 13.18
C ASP A 24 10.08 4.99 14.01
N ILE A 25 9.42 5.19 15.15
CA ILE A 25 8.90 4.09 15.98
C ILE A 25 7.86 3.26 15.21
N ILE A 26 6.96 3.89 14.47
CA ILE A 26 5.96 3.19 13.66
C ILE A 26 6.65 2.38 12.54
N VAL A 27 7.62 2.97 11.85
CA VAL A 27 8.36 2.27 10.79
C VAL A 27 9.12 1.07 11.35
N GLU A 28 9.79 1.21 12.50
CA GLU A 28 10.46 0.08 13.14
C GLU A 28 9.48 -0.99 13.61
N GLY A 29 8.33 -0.62 14.14
CA GLY A 29 7.26 -1.56 14.50
C GLY A 29 6.77 -2.35 13.28
N LEU A 30 6.55 -1.67 12.14
CA LEU A 30 6.16 -2.33 10.90
C LEU A 30 7.24 -3.28 10.38
N LYS A 31 8.52 -2.97 10.55
CA LYS A 31 9.63 -3.86 10.17
C LYS A 31 9.73 -5.10 11.07
N ILE A 32 9.39 -4.98 12.35
CA ILE A 32 9.44 -6.10 13.30
C ILE A 32 8.29 -7.08 13.05
N TYR A 33 7.10 -6.58 12.84
CA TYR A 33 5.87 -7.39 12.73
C TYR A 33 5.37 -7.58 11.31
N GLY A 34 5.87 -6.78 10.38
CA GLY A 34 5.50 -6.83 8.97
C GLY A 34 6.20 -7.97 8.23
N GLN A 35 5.76 -8.16 7.02
CA GLN A 35 6.34 -9.11 6.07
C GLN A 35 6.74 -8.41 4.79
N ASP A 36 7.76 -8.94 4.15
CA ASP A 36 8.18 -8.49 2.84
C ASP A 36 7.17 -8.96 1.79
N VAL A 37 6.62 -8.01 1.06
CA VAL A 37 5.69 -8.25 -0.04
C VAL A 37 6.19 -7.54 -1.30
N TYR A 38 5.79 -8.03 -2.45
CA TYR A 38 6.09 -7.41 -3.73
C TYR A 38 4.87 -6.65 -4.22
N TYR A 39 5.04 -5.36 -4.40
CA TYR A 39 4.06 -4.50 -5.04
C TYR A 39 4.32 -4.46 -6.54
N LEU A 40 3.30 -4.73 -7.32
CA LEU A 40 3.32 -4.74 -8.78
C LEU A 40 2.35 -3.67 -9.30
N PRO A 41 2.85 -2.53 -9.75
CA PRO A 41 2.01 -1.48 -10.32
C PRO A 41 1.46 -1.92 -11.67
N ARG A 42 0.18 -1.62 -11.90
CA ARG A 42 -0.49 -1.88 -13.17
C ARG A 42 -0.15 -0.79 -14.18
N THR A 43 0.38 -1.21 -15.32
CA THR A 43 0.60 -0.33 -16.47
C THR A 43 -0.53 -0.52 -17.47
N LEU A 44 -1.25 0.57 -17.75
CA LEU A 44 -2.33 0.61 -18.74
C LEU A 44 -1.73 0.67 -20.15
N VAL A 45 -1.98 -0.34 -20.96
CA VAL A 45 -1.40 -0.44 -22.31
C VAL A 45 -2.28 0.20 -23.37
N ASN A 46 -3.59 0.06 -23.24
CA ASN A 46 -4.54 0.53 -24.25
C ASN A 46 -5.83 1.06 -23.61
N LYS A 47 -5.70 2.23 -22.98
CA LYS A 47 -6.80 2.87 -22.27
C LYS A 47 -7.83 3.42 -23.27
N ASP A 48 -9.08 2.97 -23.17
CA ASP A 48 -10.21 3.59 -23.86
C ASP A 48 -10.45 5.01 -23.32
N LEU A 49 -10.40 5.98 -24.21
CA LEU A 49 -10.60 7.41 -23.86
C LEU A 49 -12.05 7.73 -23.44
N ILE A 50 -13.02 6.91 -23.86
CA ILE A 50 -14.45 7.15 -23.62
C ILE A 50 -14.90 6.48 -22.33
N LEU A 51 -14.57 5.18 -22.17
CA LEU A 51 -15.00 4.38 -21.01
C LEU A 51 -13.98 4.40 -19.86
N GLY A 52 -12.74 4.81 -20.14
CA GLY A 52 -11.68 4.85 -19.14
C GLY A 52 -11.12 3.49 -18.74
N GLU A 53 -11.61 2.43 -19.36
CA GLU A 53 -11.19 1.06 -19.12
C GLU A 53 -9.98 0.69 -19.99
N ASP A 54 -9.20 -0.27 -19.52
CA ASP A 54 -8.05 -0.80 -20.25
C ASP A 54 -8.32 -2.25 -20.63
N VAL A 55 -8.24 -2.53 -21.93
CA VAL A 55 -8.48 -3.87 -22.47
C VAL A 55 -7.36 -4.85 -22.10
N SER A 56 -6.15 -4.33 -21.89
CA SER A 56 -5.00 -5.14 -21.50
C SER A 56 -4.09 -4.37 -20.53
N SER A 57 -3.90 -4.94 -19.36
CA SER A 57 -2.97 -4.41 -18.34
C SER A 57 -1.68 -5.23 -18.31
N ARG A 58 -0.57 -4.57 -18.02
CA ARG A 58 0.75 -5.18 -17.88
C ARG A 58 1.34 -4.85 -16.52
N PHE A 59 2.11 -5.79 -15.95
CA PHE A 59 2.84 -5.63 -14.70
C PHE A 59 4.32 -5.83 -14.99
N ASP A 60 5.01 -4.75 -15.33
CA ASP A 60 6.42 -4.80 -15.75
C ASP A 60 7.39 -4.62 -14.59
N ASP A 61 6.97 -3.89 -13.55
CA ASP A 61 7.81 -3.53 -12.42
C ASP A 61 7.38 -4.27 -11.15
N SER A 62 8.33 -4.51 -10.25
CA SER A 62 8.07 -5.04 -8.92
C SER A 62 8.89 -4.30 -7.87
N TYR A 63 8.27 -3.93 -6.77
CA TYR A 63 8.91 -3.22 -5.66
C TYR A 63 8.74 -4.00 -4.37
N LEU A 64 9.86 -4.31 -3.71
CA LEU A 64 9.84 -4.94 -2.39
C LEU A 64 9.55 -3.89 -1.32
N ILE A 65 8.54 -4.16 -0.50
CA ILE A 65 8.11 -3.28 0.59
C ILE A 65 7.61 -4.10 1.78
N GLU A 66 7.88 -3.60 2.99
CA GLU A 66 7.37 -4.20 4.21
C GLU A 66 5.93 -3.75 4.46
N MET A 67 5.02 -4.70 4.66
CA MET A 67 3.63 -4.45 5.02
C MET A 67 3.19 -5.32 6.20
N TYR A 68 2.31 -4.79 7.02
CA TYR A 68 1.73 -5.50 8.16
C TYR A 68 0.31 -5.95 7.84
N PHE A 69 0.02 -7.23 8.13
CA PHE A 69 -1.34 -7.77 8.06
C PHE A 69 -2.13 -7.38 9.30
N GLU A 70 -3.21 -6.66 9.12
CA GLU A 70 -4.07 -6.24 10.23
C GLU A 70 -4.84 -7.42 10.84
N ASN A 71 -5.27 -8.36 9.99
CA ASN A 71 -6.03 -9.52 10.43
C ASN A 71 -5.17 -10.79 10.40
N ASN A 72 -4.81 -11.27 11.59
CA ASN A 72 -3.89 -12.42 11.77
C ASN A 72 -4.63 -13.74 12.06
N THR A 73 -5.95 -13.73 12.26
CA THR A 73 -6.75 -14.89 12.63
C THR A 73 -7.46 -15.59 11.47
N GLY A 74 -7.11 -15.22 10.26
CA GLY A 74 -7.74 -15.64 9.02
C GLY A 74 -8.14 -14.41 8.22
N PHE A 75 -8.32 -14.58 6.93
CA PHE A 75 -8.79 -13.49 6.09
C PHE A 75 -10.23 -13.14 6.49
N ALA A 76 -10.48 -11.85 6.72
CA ALA A 76 -11.83 -11.37 6.95
C ALA A 76 -12.58 -11.47 5.62
N GLY A 77 -13.42 -12.45 5.48
CA GLY A 77 -14.25 -12.54 4.31
C GLY A 77 -14.29 -13.88 3.59
N GLU A 78 -14.38 -15.00 4.32
CA GLU A 78 -15.02 -16.17 3.74
C GLU A 78 -16.49 -15.81 3.39
N GLN A 79 -16.65 -14.91 2.46
CA GLN A 79 -17.96 -14.67 1.85
C GLN A 79 -18.13 -15.65 0.70
N GLU A 80 -18.80 -16.72 1.02
CA GLU A 80 -19.32 -17.65 0.04
C GLU A 80 -20.37 -16.93 -0.80
N ILE A 81 -19.95 -16.41 -1.95
CA ILE A 81 -20.87 -15.75 -2.90
C ILE A 81 -21.37 -16.80 -3.86
N ILE A 82 -22.64 -17.19 -3.69
CA ILE A 82 -23.33 -18.01 -4.66
C ILE A 82 -23.72 -17.13 -5.84
N SER A 83 -22.92 -17.17 -6.89
CA SER A 83 -23.26 -16.48 -8.15
C SER A 83 -24.11 -17.36 -9.07
N LYS A 84 -24.72 -16.78 -10.11
CA LYS A 84 -25.43 -17.53 -11.15
C LYS A 84 -24.52 -18.58 -11.86
N PHE A 85 -23.22 -18.48 -11.72
CA PHE A 85 -22.22 -19.28 -12.43
C PHE A 85 -21.47 -20.26 -11.53
N GLY A 86 -21.79 -20.33 -10.24
CA GLY A 86 -21.14 -21.23 -9.28
C GLY A 86 -20.77 -20.57 -7.97
N LEU A 87 -20.02 -21.29 -7.16
CA LEU A 87 -19.49 -20.85 -5.88
C LEU A 87 -18.19 -20.08 -6.11
N GLU A 88 -18.11 -18.84 -5.65
CA GLU A 88 -16.90 -18.04 -5.64
C GLU A 88 -16.48 -17.79 -4.19
N ILE A 89 -15.27 -18.18 -3.83
CA ILE A 89 -14.67 -17.91 -2.52
C ILE A 89 -13.75 -16.71 -2.70
N ARG A 90 -13.98 -15.65 -1.94
CA ARG A 90 -13.14 -14.44 -1.93
C ARG A 90 -12.53 -14.26 -0.55
N ASP A 91 -11.22 -14.15 -0.52
CA ASP A 91 -10.46 -13.85 0.68
C ASP A 91 -10.07 -12.37 0.67
N ASP A 92 -10.56 -11.61 1.65
CA ASP A 92 -10.23 -10.19 1.79
C ASP A 92 -9.25 -10.01 2.96
N THR A 93 -8.25 -9.14 2.78
CA THR A 93 -7.29 -8.81 3.84
C THR A 93 -6.94 -7.33 3.80
N SER A 94 -6.61 -6.79 4.97
CA SER A 94 -6.14 -5.42 5.12
C SER A 94 -4.65 -5.39 5.39
N LEU A 95 -3.92 -4.61 4.59
CA LEU A 95 -2.48 -4.42 4.71
C LEU A 95 -2.17 -2.99 5.13
N MET A 96 -1.32 -2.84 6.12
CA MET A 96 -0.83 -1.53 6.57
C MET A 96 0.59 -1.29 6.09
N VAL A 97 0.83 -0.10 5.57
CA VAL A 97 2.14 0.37 5.15
C VAL A 97 2.40 1.80 5.62
N SER A 98 3.64 2.11 5.98
CA SER A 98 4.02 3.48 6.29
C SER A 98 4.13 4.32 5.02
N LYS A 99 3.49 5.50 4.99
CA LYS A 99 3.63 6.45 3.87
C LYS A 99 5.08 6.83 3.59
N ARG A 100 5.90 6.92 4.63
CA ARG A 100 7.33 7.23 4.51
C ARG A 100 8.10 6.08 3.86
N SER A 101 7.87 4.83 4.29
CA SER A 101 8.47 3.65 3.66
C SER A 101 8.02 3.53 2.21
N TRP A 102 6.75 3.73 1.94
CA TRP A 102 6.20 3.73 0.58
C TRP A 102 6.93 4.72 -0.33
N LYS A 103 7.02 5.99 0.10
CA LYS A 103 7.70 7.03 -0.67
C LYS A 103 9.16 6.71 -0.95
N ASN A 104 9.86 6.13 0.03
CA ASN A 104 11.29 5.83 -0.12
C ASN A 104 11.54 4.59 -0.99
N LEU A 105 10.76 3.53 -0.81
CA LEU A 105 10.98 2.24 -1.44
C LEU A 105 10.31 2.13 -2.81
N VAL A 106 9.15 2.73 -2.98
CA VAL A 106 8.38 2.67 -4.22
C VAL A 106 8.44 3.99 -4.98
N GLY A 107 7.98 5.08 -4.38
CA GLY A 107 7.85 6.37 -5.06
C GLY A 107 9.16 6.91 -5.64
N ASN A 108 10.24 6.91 -4.86
CA ASN A 108 11.54 7.40 -5.32
C ASN A 108 12.18 6.47 -6.37
N LYS A 109 12.06 5.15 -6.20
CA LYS A 109 12.59 4.18 -7.17
C LYS A 109 11.82 4.23 -8.49
N ALA A 110 10.50 4.30 -8.43
CA ALA A 110 9.66 4.44 -9.60
C ALA A 110 10.00 5.69 -10.42
N THR A 111 10.23 6.81 -9.75
CA THR A 111 10.65 8.06 -10.41
C THR A 111 12.03 7.92 -11.07
N GLN A 112 12.97 7.19 -10.46
CA GLN A 112 14.31 6.97 -11.02
C GLN A 112 14.30 6.06 -12.25
N VAL A 113 13.43 5.06 -12.25
CA VAL A 113 13.33 4.08 -13.36
C VAL A 113 12.44 4.61 -14.49
N GLY A 114 11.74 5.74 -14.30
CA GLY A 114 10.80 6.28 -15.27
C GLY A 114 9.51 5.46 -15.39
N SER A 115 9.21 4.71 -14.34
CA SER A 115 7.98 3.90 -14.25
C SER A 115 6.75 4.81 -14.25
N SER A 116 5.69 4.37 -14.90
CA SER A 116 4.43 5.08 -15.07
C SER A 116 3.48 4.96 -13.87
N LEU A 117 4.01 5.08 -12.64
CA LEU A 117 3.13 5.18 -11.48
C LEU A 117 2.26 6.44 -11.62
N SER A 118 0.97 6.26 -11.71
CA SER A 118 0.01 7.38 -11.81
C SER A 118 -0.02 8.24 -10.54
N VAL A 119 0.27 7.62 -9.39
CA VAL A 119 0.36 8.28 -8.09
C VAL A 119 1.55 7.75 -7.31
N THR A 120 2.55 8.58 -7.05
CA THR A 120 3.77 8.18 -6.34
C THR A 120 3.62 8.13 -4.82
N GLY A 121 2.56 8.72 -4.27
CA GLY A 121 2.37 8.90 -2.83
C GLY A 121 1.62 7.78 -2.11
N ARG A 122 0.95 6.90 -2.84
CA ARG A 122 0.15 5.78 -2.32
C ARG A 122 0.03 4.66 -3.35
N PRO A 123 -0.36 3.43 -2.95
CA PRO A 123 -0.78 2.40 -3.89
C PRO A 123 -1.99 2.87 -4.72
N ASN A 124 -2.16 2.30 -5.89
CA ASN A 124 -3.35 2.54 -6.70
C ASN A 124 -4.29 1.34 -6.63
N GLU A 125 -5.57 1.62 -6.77
CA GLU A 125 -6.60 0.59 -6.94
C GLU A 125 -6.39 -0.16 -8.27
N GLY A 126 -6.53 -1.48 -8.23
CA GLY A 126 -6.26 -2.36 -9.36
C GLY A 126 -4.79 -2.78 -9.53
N ASP A 127 -3.89 -2.32 -8.66
CA ASP A 127 -2.53 -2.85 -8.59
C ASP A 127 -2.51 -4.18 -7.84
N ILE A 128 -1.44 -4.95 -8.00
CA ILE A 128 -1.33 -6.28 -7.41
C ILE A 128 -0.24 -6.28 -6.32
N ILE A 129 -0.53 -7.01 -5.24
CA ILE A 129 0.43 -7.33 -4.19
C ILE A 129 0.66 -8.85 -4.22
N TYR A 130 1.91 -9.25 -4.34
CA TYR A 130 2.32 -10.64 -4.18
C TYR A 130 2.88 -10.87 -2.78
N VAL A 131 2.30 -11.83 -2.07
CA VAL A 131 2.71 -12.21 -0.71
C VAL A 131 3.48 -13.53 -0.76
N PRO A 132 4.81 -13.53 -0.59
CA PRO A 132 5.64 -14.74 -0.71
C PRO A 132 5.28 -15.81 0.32
N LEU A 133 4.89 -15.41 1.54
CA LEU A 133 4.52 -16.34 2.60
C LEU A 133 3.36 -17.25 2.20
N MET A 134 2.35 -16.68 1.56
CA MET A 134 1.13 -17.39 1.13
C MET A 134 1.21 -17.87 -0.30
N LYS A 135 2.22 -17.39 -1.05
CA LYS A 135 2.36 -17.61 -2.50
C LYS A 135 1.11 -17.19 -3.29
N SER A 136 0.47 -16.11 -2.82
CA SER A 136 -0.81 -15.63 -3.36
C SER A 136 -0.68 -14.19 -3.84
N PHE A 137 -1.51 -13.85 -4.82
CA PHE A 137 -1.66 -12.51 -5.36
C PHE A 137 -2.95 -11.90 -4.83
N PHE A 138 -2.89 -10.65 -4.40
CA PHE A 138 -4.04 -9.87 -3.97
C PHE A 138 -4.16 -8.62 -4.84
N GLU A 139 -5.35 -8.34 -5.30
CA GLU A 139 -5.66 -7.10 -6.00
C GLU A 139 -6.06 -6.03 -4.99
N ILE A 140 -5.55 -4.82 -5.16
CA ILE A 140 -5.90 -3.68 -4.32
C ILE A 140 -7.25 -3.15 -4.76
N LEU A 141 -8.26 -3.34 -3.92
CA LEU A 141 -9.62 -2.86 -4.17
C LEU A 141 -9.83 -1.43 -3.65
N PHE A 142 -9.19 -1.09 -2.53
CA PHE A 142 -9.34 0.20 -1.87
C PHE A 142 -8.07 0.62 -1.12
N VAL A 143 -7.76 1.95 -1.10
CA VAL A 143 -6.60 2.55 -0.41
C VAL A 143 -6.99 3.75 0.44
#